data_f0885a3f3faecae31cc8048fd6d6d2f0
#
_entry.id   f0885a3f3faecae31cc8048fd6d6d2f0
#
_cell.length_a   1.000
_cell.length_b   1.000
_cell.length_c   1.000
_cell.angle_alpha   90.00
_cell.angle_beta   90.00
_cell.angle_gamma   90.00
#
_symmetry.space_group_name_H-M   'P 1'
#
loop_
_entity.id
_entity.type
_entity.pdbx_description
1 polymer ?
#
loop_
_entity_poly.entity_id
_entity_poly.type
_entity_poly.pdbx_seq_one_letter_code
_entity_poly.pdbx_strand_id
1 'polypeptide(L)'
;MPYNHFTEKLIGLQDVEIKNIESFSDKNVITIRMFRKPHVCPHCGKVTNRIHDYRKQSIKDIPAFDKQTIIILEKRRYACDCGKRFIEDVPFLPKYYRMTLRLILKIMESLKGTSSFTDISKRFNLSVTTVMRIFDKVAFLKPKLPKVIAIDEFKGDTSGENINVLLPIP
;
A
#
# COMPACT_ATOMS: atom_id res chain seq x y z
N MET A 1 -30.80 6.65 -0.27
CA MET A 1 -30.37 7.03 -1.62
C MET A 1 -29.66 5.85 -2.27
N PRO A 2 -30.08 5.37 -3.45
CA PRO A 2 -29.59 4.10 -4.02
C PRO A 2 -28.17 4.13 -4.58
N TYR A 3 -27.51 5.30 -4.61
CA TYR A 3 -26.20 5.48 -5.22
C TYR A 3 -25.00 4.92 -4.41
N ASN A 4 -25.14 4.73 -3.10
CA ASN A 4 -24.01 4.33 -2.25
C ASN A 4 -23.55 2.89 -2.50
N HIS A 5 -24.47 1.97 -2.78
CA HIS A 5 -24.13 0.55 -2.93
C HIS A 5 -23.33 0.24 -4.21
N PHE A 6 -23.61 0.96 -5.31
CA PHE A 6 -22.84 0.82 -6.55
C PHE A 6 -21.42 1.38 -6.41
N THR A 7 -21.31 2.54 -5.77
CA THR A 7 -20.03 3.24 -5.56
C THR A 7 -19.11 2.46 -4.61
N GLU A 8 -19.68 1.81 -3.57
CA GLU A 8 -18.95 0.92 -2.66
C GLU A 8 -18.36 -0.29 -3.41
N LYS A 9 -19.14 -0.91 -4.30
CA LYS A 9 -18.67 -1.99 -5.16
C LYS A 9 -17.58 -1.54 -6.14
N LEU A 10 -17.72 -0.34 -6.72
CA LEU A 10 -16.76 0.21 -7.67
C LEU A 10 -15.41 0.51 -7.00
N ILE A 11 -15.41 1.00 -5.76
CA ILE A 11 -14.18 1.27 -5.00
C ILE A 11 -13.49 -0.04 -4.60
N GLY A 12 -14.24 -1.15 -4.47
CA GLY A 12 -13.68 -2.47 -4.18
C GLY A 12 -13.01 -2.58 -2.81
N LEU A 13 -13.38 -1.74 -1.85
CA LEU A 13 -12.98 -1.87 -0.45
C LEU A 13 -14.12 -2.51 0.33
N GLN A 14 -13.82 -3.54 1.10
CA GLN A 14 -14.81 -4.25 1.90
C GLN A 14 -15.08 -3.53 3.22
N ASP A 15 -16.31 -3.65 3.72
CA ASP A 15 -16.75 -3.15 5.02
C ASP A 15 -16.60 -1.63 5.21
N VAL A 16 -16.71 -0.85 4.13
CA VAL A 16 -16.59 0.61 4.18
C VAL A 16 -17.88 1.31 3.80
N GLU A 17 -18.16 2.41 4.47
CA GLU A 17 -19.20 3.36 4.15
C GLU A 17 -18.56 4.60 3.51
N ILE A 18 -19.01 4.97 2.33
CA ILE A 18 -18.56 6.20 1.65
C ILE A 18 -19.35 7.37 2.20
N LYS A 19 -18.64 8.35 2.74
CA LYS A 19 -19.22 9.58 3.29
C LYS A 19 -19.29 10.71 2.26
N ASN A 20 -18.24 10.84 1.46
CA ASN A 20 -18.13 11.90 0.46
C ASN A 20 -17.17 11.52 -0.64
N ILE A 21 -17.41 12.03 -1.85
CA ILE A 21 -16.51 11.91 -3.00
C ILE A 21 -16.40 13.29 -3.63
N GLU A 22 -15.17 13.77 -3.75
CA GLU A 22 -14.81 15.02 -4.41
C GLU A 22 -13.82 14.73 -5.53
N SER A 23 -14.09 15.24 -6.73
CA SER A 23 -13.21 15.09 -7.88
C SER A 23 -12.65 16.44 -8.27
N PHE A 24 -11.33 16.55 -8.26
CA PHE A 24 -10.56 17.71 -8.71
C PHE A 24 -9.94 17.43 -10.08
N SER A 25 -9.24 18.40 -10.65
CA SER A 25 -8.54 18.24 -11.94
C SER A 25 -7.46 17.15 -11.89
N ASP A 26 -6.71 17.05 -10.79
CA ASP A 26 -5.54 16.21 -10.61
C ASP A 26 -5.75 15.00 -9.68
N LYS A 27 -6.81 15.02 -8.87
CA LYS A 27 -7.06 14.01 -7.83
C LYS A 27 -8.54 13.77 -7.56
N ASN A 28 -8.84 12.58 -7.07
CA ASN A 28 -10.09 12.20 -6.45
C ASN A 28 -9.88 12.04 -4.94
N VAL A 29 -10.74 12.66 -4.14
CA VAL A 29 -10.71 12.56 -2.68
C VAL A 29 -11.97 11.84 -2.21
N ILE A 30 -11.79 10.69 -1.56
CA ILE A 30 -12.89 9.82 -1.13
C ILE A 30 -12.84 9.75 0.39
N THR A 31 -13.85 10.27 1.07
CA THR A 31 -13.97 10.15 2.52
C THR A 31 -14.74 8.89 2.85
N ILE A 32 -14.11 7.98 3.59
CA ILE A 32 -14.69 6.70 3.99
C ILE A 32 -14.58 6.47 5.49
N ARG A 33 -15.42 5.56 5.97
CA ARG A 33 -15.40 5.02 7.33
C ARG A 33 -15.70 3.53 7.28
N MET A 34 -15.08 2.73 8.14
CA MET A 34 -15.45 1.33 8.29
C MET A 34 -16.91 1.19 8.80
N PHE A 35 -17.63 0.12 8.45
CA PHE A 35 -18.89 -0.18 9.12
C PHE A 35 -18.65 -0.38 10.62
N ARG A 36 -19.61 0.10 11.43
CA ARG A 36 -19.51 -0.02 12.89
C ARG A 36 -19.69 -1.48 13.30
N LYS A 37 -18.70 -1.98 14.05
CA LYS A 37 -18.74 -3.32 14.64
C LYS A 37 -18.14 -3.31 16.04
N PRO A 38 -18.53 -4.25 16.91
CA PRO A 38 -17.87 -4.45 18.18
C PRO A 38 -16.40 -4.86 17.98
N HIS A 39 -15.52 -4.43 18.89
CA HIS A 39 -14.09 -4.77 18.85
C HIS A 39 -13.62 -5.38 20.15
N VAL A 40 -12.70 -6.31 20.06
CA VAL A 40 -12.05 -6.94 21.21
C VAL A 40 -10.94 -6.02 21.72
N CYS A 41 -10.95 -5.73 23.01
CA CYS A 41 -9.89 -4.94 23.63
C CYS A 41 -8.56 -5.71 23.61
N PRO A 42 -7.48 -5.15 23.06
CA PRO A 42 -6.18 -5.84 22.95
C PRO A 42 -5.49 -6.03 24.32
N HIS A 43 -5.99 -5.40 25.38
CA HIS A 43 -5.42 -5.50 26.72
C HIS A 43 -6.13 -6.54 27.59
N CYS A 44 -7.47 -6.51 27.66
CA CYS A 44 -8.22 -7.36 28.58
C CYS A 44 -9.14 -8.39 27.90
N GLY A 45 -9.19 -8.44 26.57
CA GLY A 45 -10.01 -9.38 25.81
C GLY A 45 -11.52 -9.09 25.82
N LYS A 46 -12.01 -8.11 26.58
CA LYS A 46 -13.43 -7.76 26.62
C LYS A 46 -13.86 -7.09 25.29
N VAL A 47 -15.06 -7.41 24.86
CA VAL A 47 -15.70 -6.76 23.69
C VAL A 47 -16.21 -5.38 24.10
N THR A 48 -15.93 -4.37 23.29
CA THR A 48 -16.45 -3.00 23.46
C THR A 48 -17.01 -2.45 22.17
N ASN A 49 -18.05 -1.65 22.27
CA ASN A 49 -18.63 -0.88 21.16
C ASN A 49 -18.63 0.63 21.48
N ARG A 50 -17.95 1.03 22.57
CA ARG A 50 -17.87 2.39 23.04
C ARG A 50 -16.82 3.16 22.26
N ILE A 51 -17.26 4.14 21.46
CA ILE A 51 -16.38 5.02 20.69
C ILE A 51 -15.93 6.14 21.60
N HIS A 52 -14.61 6.38 21.65
CA HIS A 52 -14.02 7.51 22.38
C HIS A 52 -13.98 8.77 21.49
N ASP A 53 -13.37 8.66 20.30
CA ASP A 53 -13.24 9.73 19.31
C ASP A 53 -12.99 9.18 17.90
N TYR A 54 -12.86 10.09 16.95
CA TYR A 54 -12.55 9.80 15.56
C TYR A 54 -11.22 10.44 15.16
N ARG A 55 -10.46 9.73 14.35
CA ARG A 55 -9.17 10.18 13.79
C ARG A 55 -9.22 10.11 12.28
N LYS A 56 -8.90 11.22 11.60
CA LYS A 56 -8.77 11.26 10.16
C LYS A 56 -7.34 10.92 9.75
N GLN A 57 -7.21 10.05 8.75
CA GLN A 57 -5.93 9.71 8.15
C GLN A 57 -6.06 9.79 6.62
N SER A 58 -5.18 10.58 5.98
CA SER A 58 -5.06 10.59 4.53
C SER A 58 -4.17 9.43 4.10
N ILE A 59 -4.66 8.62 3.15
CA ILE A 59 -3.96 7.48 2.57
C ILE A 59 -4.05 7.53 1.05
N LYS A 60 -2.99 7.12 0.37
CA LYS A 60 -2.96 6.99 -1.09
C LYS A 60 -3.55 5.65 -1.51
N ASP A 61 -4.23 5.66 -2.65
CA ASP A 61 -4.79 4.48 -3.27
C ASP A 61 -4.39 4.41 -4.76
N ILE A 62 -4.79 3.33 -5.43
CA ILE A 62 -4.56 3.17 -6.87
C ILE A 62 -5.17 4.36 -7.61
N PRO A 63 -4.43 5.03 -8.52
CA PRO A 63 -4.97 6.07 -9.38
C PRO A 63 -6.19 5.56 -10.15
N ALA A 64 -7.21 6.38 -10.26
CA ALA A 64 -8.44 6.06 -10.97
C ALA A 64 -8.84 7.21 -11.91
N PHE A 65 -9.24 6.88 -13.15
CA PHE A 65 -9.65 7.86 -14.16
C PHE A 65 -8.54 8.90 -14.43
N ASP A 66 -7.29 8.42 -14.58
CA ASP A 66 -6.08 9.23 -14.80
C ASP A 66 -5.79 10.28 -13.71
N LYS A 67 -6.42 10.15 -12.56
CA LYS A 67 -6.25 11.03 -11.40
C LYS A 67 -5.72 10.27 -10.19
N GLN A 68 -4.97 10.98 -9.35
CA GLN A 68 -4.54 10.46 -8.06
C GLN A 68 -5.75 10.17 -7.18
N THR A 69 -5.75 9.04 -6.48
CA THR A 69 -6.81 8.71 -5.52
C THR A 69 -6.29 8.86 -4.09
N ILE A 70 -6.93 9.75 -3.35
CA ILE A 70 -6.65 9.99 -1.93
C ILE A 70 -7.88 9.58 -1.14
N ILE A 71 -7.70 8.70 -0.18
CA ILE A 71 -8.75 8.27 0.74
C ILE A 71 -8.54 8.98 2.07
N ILE A 72 -9.57 9.68 2.53
CA ILE A 72 -9.65 10.22 3.89
C ILE A 72 -10.38 9.19 4.74
N LEU A 73 -9.62 8.42 5.48
CA LEU A 73 -10.15 7.37 6.35
C LEU A 73 -10.45 7.93 7.73
N GLU A 74 -11.73 7.93 8.12
CA GLU A 74 -12.17 8.28 9.46
C GLU A 74 -12.16 7.04 10.36
N LYS A 75 -11.09 6.87 11.12
CA LYS A 75 -10.91 5.76 12.07
C LYS A 75 -11.61 6.05 13.39
N ARG A 76 -12.25 5.05 13.97
CA ARG A 76 -12.76 5.11 15.34
C ARG A 76 -11.67 4.73 16.32
N ARG A 77 -11.59 5.48 17.41
CA ARG A 77 -10.84 5.07 18.59
C ARG A 77 -11.83 4.59 19.63
N TYR A 78 -11.69 3.34 20.05
CA TYR A 78 -12.55 2.70 21.02
C TYR A 78 -12.02 2.89 22.43
N ALA A 79 -12.92 2.92 23.42
CA ALA A 79 -12.61 2.91 24.84
C ALA A 79 -13.12 1.61 25.47
N CYS A 80 -12.28 0.97 26.26
CA CYS A 80 -12.65 -0.17 27.07
C CYS A 80 -12.78 0.23 28.55
N ASP A 81 -13.60 -0.49 29.29
CA ASP A 81 -13.80 -0.25 30.75
C ASP A 81 -12.54 -0.48 31.56
N CYS A 82 -11.57 -1.26 31.03
CA CYS A 82 -10.24 -1.39 31.65
C CYS A 82 -9.34 -0.15 31.48
N GLY A 83 -9.87 0.96 30.94
CA GLY A 83 -9.13 2.19 30.68
C GLY A 83 -8.35 2.23 29.36
N LYS A 84 -8.18 1.08 28.68
CA LYS A 84 -7.45 1.01 27.40
C LYS A 84 -8.22 1.71 26.28
N ARG A 85 -7.51 2.54 25.51
CA ARG A 85 -8.00 3.15 24.25
C ARG A 85 -7.21 2.56 23.09
N PHE A 86 -7.90 2.19 22.01
CA PHE A 86 -7.29 1.58 20.84
C PHE A 86 -8.04 1.97 19.56
N ILE A 87 -7.35 1.91 18.43
CA ILE A 87 -7.90 2.25 17.12
C ILE A 87 -8.45 0.97 16.49
N GLU A 88 -9.56 1.08 15.76
CA GLU A 88 -10.13 -0.03 14.99
C GLU A 88 -9.12 -0.59 13.98
N ASP A 89 -9.22 -1.89 13.73
CA ASP A 89 -8.45 -2.55 12.69
C ASP A 89 -9.02 -2.23 11.30
N VAL A 90 -8.13 -1.99 10.34
CA VAL A 90 -8.46 -1.64 8.96
C VAL A 90 -7.74 -2.59 8.02
N PRO A 91 -8.41 -3.63 7.51
CA PRO A 91 -7.76 -4.72 6.79
C PRO A 91 -6.99 -4.30 5.52
N PHE A 92 -7.49 -3.28 4.82
CA PHE A 92 -6.87 -2.79 3.59
C PHE A 92 -5.71 -1.79 3.82
N LEU A 93 -5.43 -1.42 5.08
CA LEU A 93 -4.38 -0.47 5.43
C LEU A 93 -3.35 -1.13 6.36
N PRO A 94 -2.16 -1.49 5.87
CA PRO A 94 -1.11 -2.04 6.71
C PRO A 94 -0.71 -1.07 7.82
N LYS A 95 -0.32 -1.61 8.97
CA LYS A 95 0.08 -0.82 10.14
C LYS A 95 1.26 0.09 9.79
N TYR A 96 1.17 1.36 10.18
CA TYR A 96 2.15 2.43 9.91
C TYR A 96 2.26 2.89 8.45
N TYR A 97 1.43 2.38 7.54
CA TYR A 97 1.43 2.83 6.15
C TYR A 97 0.44 3.98 5.94
N ARG A 98 0.73 4.80 4.90
CA ARG A 98 -0.16 5.83 4.38
C ARG A 98 -0.58 5.53 2.94
N MET A 99 -0.68 4.26 2.62
CA MET A 99 -1.16 3.76 1.34
C MET A 99 -1.88 2.42 1.54
N THR A 100 -2.83 2.13 0.68
CA THR A 100 -3.60 0.89 0.74
C THR A 100 -2.74 -0.32 0.37
N LEU A 101 -3.10 -1.49 0.89
CA LEU A 101 -2.42 -2.75 0.54
C LEU A 101 -2.46 -3.00 -0.97
N ARG A 102 -3.60 -2.74 -1.62
CA ARG A 102 -3.74 -2.95 -3.08
C ARG A 102 -2.82 -2.03 -3.90
N LEU A 103 -2.58 -0.79 -3.44
CA LEU A 103 -1.59 0.09 -4.07
C LEU A 103 -0.17 -0.49 -3.93
N ILE A 104 0.19 -0.99 -2.76
CA ILE A 104 1.48 -1.66 -2.53
C ILE A 104 1.64 -2.85 -3.49
N LEU A 105 0.63 -3.71 -3.58
CA LEU A 105 0.64 -4.87 -4.48
C LEU A 105 0.76 -4.46 -5.95
N LYS A 106 0.07 -3.38 -6.35
CA LYS A 106 0.15 -2.86 -7.73
C LYS A 106 1.53 -2.31 -8.07
N ILE A 107 2.18 -1.65 -7.10
CA ILE A 107 3.58 -1.21 -7.25
C ILE A 107 4.51 -2.43 -7.39
N MET A 108 4.35 -3.44 -6.54
CA MET A 108 5.14 -4.68 -6.61
C MET A 108 4.96 -5.40 -7.95
N GLU A 109 3.74 -5.44 -8.47
CA GLU A 109 3.46 -5.99 -9.81
C GLU A 109 4.18 -5.20 -10.90
N SER A 110 4.14 -3.86 -10.82
CA SER A 110 4.82 -2.98 -11.78
C SER A 110 6.35 -3.13 -11.74
N LEU A 111 6.92 -3.52 -10.59
CA LEU A 111 8.36 -3.76 -10.40
C LEU A 111 8.84 -5.09 -11.02
N LYS A 112 7.93 -5.99 -11.41
CA LYS A 112 8.30 -7.24 -12.13
C LYS A 112 8.61 -7.01 -13.60
N GLY A 113 8.21 -5.87 -14.15
CA GLY A 113 8.47 -5.49 -15.54
C GLY A 113 9.77 -4.71 -15.72
N THR A 114 9.93 -4.10 -16.88
CA THR A 114 11.11 -3.31 -17.28
C THR A 114 11.06 -1.84 -16.82
N SER A 115 10.06 -1.45 -16.02
CA SER A 115 9.88 -0.07 -15.58
C SER A 115 10.92 0.31 -14.52
N SER A 116 11.52 1.49 -14.65
CA SER A 116 12.44 2.02 -13.64
C SER A 116 11.71 2.45 -12.36
N PHE A 117 12.43 2.54 -11.23
CA PHE A 117 11.87 3.08 -9.99
C PHE A 117 11.35 4.51 -10.17
N THR A 118 12.00 5.31 -11.04
CA THR A 118 11.59 6.67 -11.35
C THR A 118 10.25 6.70 -12.09
N ASP A 119 10.05 5.83 -13.08
CA ASP A 119 8.79 5.78 -13.84
C ASP A 119 7.62 5.34 -12.94
N ILE A 120 7.86 4.31 -12.11
CA ILE A 120 6.87 3.84 -11.14
C ILE A 120 6.54 4.94 -10.12
N SER A 121 7.55 5.68 -9.64
CA SER A 121 7.35 6.79 -8.70
C SER A 121 6.46 7.90 -9.29
N LYS A 122 6.70 8.28 -10.54
CA LYS A 122 5.86 9.25 -11.28
C LYS A 122 4.44 8.73 -11.48
N ARG A 123 4.29 7.48 -11.93
CA ARG A 123 2.98 6.84 -12.20
C ARG A 123 2.07 6.83 -10.98
N PHE A 124 2.61 6.54 -9.80
CA PHE A 124 1.84 6.46 -8.56
C PHE A 124 1.97 7.70 -7.67
N ASN A 125 2.63 8.75 -8.15
CA ASN A 125 2.90 9.98 -7.41
C ASN A 125 3.51 9.71 -6.02
N LEU A 126 4.59 8.94 -6.01
CA LEU A 126 5.35 8.56 -4.82
C LEU A 126 6.79 9.07 -4.95
N SER A 127 7.52 9.14 -3.85
CA SER A 127 8.96 9.32 -3.94
C SER A 127 9.65 8.03 -4.40
N VAL A 128 10.74 8.16 -5.14
CA VAL A 128 11.56 7.02 -5.56
C VAL A 128 11.98 6.17 -4.37
N THR A 129 12.37 6.82 -3.26
CA THR A 129 12.73 6.13 -2.01
C THR A 129 11.58 5.30 -1.42
N THR A 130 10.32 5.71 -1.62
CA THR A 130 9.16 4.90 -1.19
C THR A 130 9.02 3.65 -2.05
N VAL A 131 9.21 3.77 -3.37
CA VAL A 131 9.18 2.62 -4.30
C VAL A 131 10.30 1.64 -3.96
N MET A 132 11.53 2.12 -3.73
CA MET A 132 12.66 1.30 -3.29
C MET A 132 12.37 0.55 -1.98
N ARG A 133 11.81 1.24 -0.97
CA ARG A 133 11.43 0.59 0.31
C ARG A 133 10.34 -0.49 0.16
N ILE A 134 9.47 -0.36 -0.84
CA ILE A 134 8.49 -1.40 -1.15
C ILE A 134 9.21 -2.59 -1.80
N PHE A 135 10.13 -2.31 -2.73
CA PHE A 135 10.95 -3.32 -3.40
C PHE A 135 11.77 -4.14 -2.39
N ASP A 136 12.44 -3.48 -1.44
CA ASP A 136 13.28 -4.13 -0.42
C ASP A 136 12.49 -5.09 0.48
N LYS A 137 11.15 -4.92 0.57
CA LYS A 137 10.27 -5.80 1.35
C LYS A 137 9.83 -7.05 0.58
N VAL A 138 10.10 -7.10 -0.73
CA VAL A 138 9.85 -8.31 -1.51
C VAL A 138 10.94 -9.32 -1.17
N ALA A 139 10.57 -10.39 -0.47
CA ALA A 139 11.50 -11.49 -0.23
C ALA A 139 11.76 -12.22 -1.55
N PHE A 140 12.89 -11.91 -2.16
CA PHE A 140 13.39 -12.71 -3.27
C PHE A 140 13.98 -13.99 -2.68
N LEU A 141 13.50 -15.15 -3.14
CA LEU A 141 14.19 -16.40 -2.93
C LEU A 141 15.55 -16.25 -3.64
N LYS A 142 16.62 -16.16 -2.85
CA LYS A 142 17.97 -16.15 -3.42
C LYS A 142 18.14 -17.48 -4.18
N PRO A 143 18.38 -17.45 -5.50
CA PRO A 143 18.67 -18.69 -6.21
C PRO A 143 19.89 -19.33 -5.56
N LYS A 144 19.86 -20.67 -5.41
CA LYS A 144 21.05 -21.41 -4.99
C LYS A 144 22.09 -21.21 -6.09
N LEU A 145 23.29 -20.83 -5.70
CA LEU A 145 24.38 -20.75 -6.66
C LEU A 145 24.58 -22.12 -7.34
N PRO A 146 24.72 -22.18 -8.66
CA PRO A 146 25.04 -23.40 -9.35
C PRO A 146 26.42 -23.94 -8.89
N LYS A 147 26.65 -25.24 -9.03
CA LYS A 147 27.92 -25.87 -8.62
C LYS A 147 29.11 -25.32 -9.41
N VAL A 148 28.89 -24.84 -10.61
CA VAL A 148 29.88 -24.27 -11.51
C VAL A 148 29.40 -22.89 -11.93
N ILE A 149 30.26 -21.89 -11.77
CA ILE A 149 30.01 -20.49 -12.18
C ILE A 149 31.11 -20.11 -13.14
N ALA A 150 30.75 -19.72 -14.38
CA ALA A 150 31.69 -19.05 -15.28
C ALA A 150 31.66 -17.55 -15.01
N ILE A 151 32.83 -16.96 -14.89
CA ILE A 151 33.01 -15.51 -14.79
C ILE A 151 33.65 -15.07 -16.11
N ASP A 152 32.95 -14.21 -16.84
CA ASP A 152 33.47 -13.60 -18.05
C ASP A 152 33.69 -12.10 -17.80
N GLU A 153 34.81 -11.57 -18.28
CA GLU A 153 35.13 -10.16 -18.21
C GLU A 153 34.68 -9.48 -19.50
N PHE A 154 33.66 -8.65 -19.40
CA PHE A 154 33.20 -7.84 -20.50
C PHE A 154 33.81 -6.44 -20.44
N LYS A 155 34.59 -6.10 -21.45
CA LYS A 155 35.13 -4.76 -21.59
C LYS A 155 34.15 -3.89 -22.37
N GLY A 156 33.45 -3.00 -21.65
CA GLY A 156 32.58 -2.02 -22.30
C GLY A 156 33.39 -0.91 -22.98
N ASP A 157 32.91 -0.43 -24.13
CA ASP A 157 33.58 0.62 -24.96
C ASP A 157 33.60 2.01 -24.34
N THR A 158 33.09 2.18 -23.13
CA THR A 158 33.06 3.47 -22.44
C THR A 158 33.84 3.41 -21.13
N SER A 159 35.00 4.12 -21.13
CA SER A 159 35.77 4.52 -19.94
C SER A 159 36.46 3.46 -19.08
N GLY A 160 36.82 2.30 -19.61
CA GLY A 160 37.89 1.50 -19.00
C GLY A 160 37.55 0.71 -17.73
N GLU A 161 36.31 0.64 -17.27
CA GLU A 161 35.93 -0.21 -16.15
C GLU A 161 35.51 -1.61 -16.62
N ASN A 162 36.13 -2.64 -16.05
CA ASN A 162 35.76 -4.05 -16.30
C ASN A 162 34.46 -4.39 -15.51
N ILE A 163 33.44 -4.82 -16.20
CA ILE A 163 32.22 -5.34 -15.57
C ILE A 163 32.29 -6.87 -15.53
N ASN A 164 32.37 -7.44 -14.34
CA ASN A 164 32.31 -8.88 -14.14
C ASN A 164 30.85 -9.36 -14.21
N VAL A 165 30.53 -10.16 -15.20
CA VAL A 165 29.20 -10.77 -15.34
C VAL A 165 29.27 -12.25 -14.93
N LEU A 166 28.47 -12.64 -13.94
CA LEU A 166 28.30 -14.02 -13.51
C LEU A 166 27.22 -14.69 -14.37
N LEU A 167 27.59 -15.61 -15.22
CA LEU A 167 26.67 -16.42 -16.01
C LEU A 167 26.57 -17.82 -15.43
N PRO A 168 25.33 -18.36 -15.23
CA PRO A 168 25.15 -19.76 -14.89
C PRO A 168 25.46 -20.62 -16.13
N ILE A 169 26.26 -21.67 -15.96
CA ILE A 169 26.47 -22.69 -16.98
C ILE A 169 25.33 -23.71 -16.84
N PRO A 170 24.67 -24.10 -17.95
CA PRO A 170 23.58 -25.06 -17.94
C PRO A 170 23.99 -26.47 -17.45
#